data_3b03698a841d0693387d9e6f93f32758
#
_entry.id   3b03698a841d0693387d9e6f93f32758
#
_cell.length_a   1.000
_cell.length_b   1.000
_cell.length_c   1.000
_cell.angle_alpha   90.00
_cell.angle_beta   90.00
_cell.angle_gamma   90.00
#
_symmetry.space_group_name_H-M   'P 1'
#
loop_
_entity.id
_entity.type
_entity.pdbx_description
1 polymer ?
#
loop_
_entity_poly.entity_id
_entity_poly.type
_entity_poly.pdbx_seq_one_letter_code
_entity_poly.pdbx_strand_id
1 'polypeptide(L)'
;MKRTDYISWDDYFMGISLLSGMRSKDPSTQVGACIVDNNNRIVSIGYNGFSDEDFPWEREGEFLKTKYPYVVHAEQNAILNARGKSLEGCSIYVNLFPCHDCARNIIQSGIKKVYYIDDKYAET
;
A
#
# COMPACT_ATOMS: atom_id res chain seq x y z
N MET A 1 -33.01 -7.19 -15.00
CA MET A 1 -31.87 -7.15 -15.95
C MET A 1 -30.63 -6.65 -15.23
N LYS A 2 -29.52 -7.32 -15.42
CA LYS A 2 -28.26 -6.90 -14.79
C LYS A 2 -27.64 -5.70 -15.51
N ARG A 3 -27.04 -4.80 -14.76
CA ARG A 3 -26.15 -3.80 -15.34
C ARG A 3 -24.92 -4.50 -15.94
N THR A 4 -24.37 -3.93 -16.98
CA THR A 4 -23.14 -4.42 -17.61
C THR A 4 -22.01 -3.38 -17.55
N ASP A 5 -22.30 -2.19 -17.05
CA ASP A 5 -21.37 -1.06 -17.01
C ASP A 5 -20.70 -0.88 -15.64
N TYR A 6 -20.67 -1.92 -14.82
CA TYR A 6 -19.98 -1.87 -13.55
C TYR A 6 -18.47 -2.07 -13.75
N ILE A 7 -17.67 -1.53 -12.81
CA ILE A 7 -16.21 -1.58 -12.91
C ILE A 7 -15.68 -2.99 -12.66
N SER A 8 -14.50 -3.28 -13.18
CA SER A 8 -13.80 -4.55 -12.94
C SER A 8 -13.32 -4.65 -11.50
N TRP A 9 -12.98 -5.87 -11.07
CA TRP A 9 -12.36 -6.09 -9.78
C TRP A 9 -11.04 -5.33 -9.66
N ASP A 10 -10.23 -5.31 -10.72
CA ASP A 10 -8.94 -4.61 -10.69
C ASP A 10 -9.13 -3.11 -10.51
N ASP A 11 -10.08 -2.52 -11.22
CA ASP A 11 -10.36 -1.09 -11.06
C ASP A 11 -10.92 -0.78 -9.68
N TYR A 12 -11.76 -1.66 -9.16
CA TYR A 12 -12.34 -1.50 -7.82
C TYR A 12 -11.24 -1.51 -6.75
N PHE A 13 -10.38 -2.53 -6.76
CA PHE A 13 -9.33 -2.65 -5.75
C PHE A 13 -8.26 -1.59 -5.91
N MET A 14 -7.92 -1.21 -7.12
CA MET A 14 -6.99 -0.09 -7.33
C MET A 14 -7.61 1.23 -6.87
N GLY A 15 -8.91 1.41 -7.10
CA GLY A 15 -9.64 2.57 -6.58
C GLY A 15 -9.58 2.66 -5.06
N ILE A 16 -9.74 1.52 -4.38
CA ILE A 16 -9.62 1.46 -2.91
C ILE A 16 -8.20 1.80 -2.47
N SER A 17 -7.19 1.29 -3.19
CA SER A 17 -5.80 1.63 -2.93
C SER A 17 -5.57 3.14 -3.04
N LEU A 18 -6.04 3.74 -4.12
CA LEU A 18 -5.92 5.20 -4.32
C LEU A 18 -6.64 5.99 -3.23
N LEU A 19 -7.85 5.56 -2.88
CA LEU A 19 -8.61 6.21 -1.82
C LEU A 19 -7.89 6.12 -0.48
N SER A 20 -7.33 4.95 -0.17
CA SER A 20 -6.56 4.77 1.06
C SER A 20 -5.35 5.70 1.11
N GLY A 21 -4.67 5.87 -0.02
CA GLY A 21 -3.53 6.78 -0.11
C GLY A 21 -3.89 8.23 0.19
N MET A 22 -5.14 8.62 -0.02
CA MET A 22 -5.60 9.98 0.29
C MET A 22 -5.58 10.29 1.78
N ARG A 23 -5.46 9.27 2.64
CA ARG A 23 -5.26 9.46 4.07
C ARG A 23 -3.82 9.76 4.44
N SER A 24 -2.86 9.57 3.55
CA SER A 24 -1.45 9.85 3.85
C SER A 24 -1.22 11.33 4.04
N LYS A 25 -0.47 11.66 5.09
CA LYS A 25 -0.09 13.05 5.39
C LYS A 25 1.28 13.42 4.80
N ASP A 26 1.90 12.49 4.08
CA ASP A 26 3.17 12.75 3.42
C ASP A 26 2.95 13.80 2.31
N PRO A 27 3.59 14.98 2.40
CA PRO A 27 3.38 16.01 1.39
C PRO A 27 4.02 15.69 0.04
N SER A 28 4.95 14.75 0.00
CA SER A 28 5.68 14.41 -1.23
C SER A 28 5.00 13.29 -2.02
N THR A 29 4.59 12.23 -1.35
CA THR A 29 4.07 11.05 -2.03
C THR A 29 2.98 10.39 -1.18
N GLN A 30 1.83 10.15 -1.78
CA GLN A 30 0.72 9.47 -1.12
C GLN A 30 0.54 8.11 -1.77
N VAL A 31 0.71 7.05 -0.98
CA VAL A 31 0.62 5.68 -1.45
C VAL A 31 -0.44 4.93 -0.65
N GLY A 32 -1.29 4.19 -1.34
CA GLY A 32 -2.26 3.31 -0.71
C GLY A 32 -2.06 1.88 -1.18
N ALA A 33 -2.44 0.94 -0.35
CA ALA A 33 -2.36 -0.49 -0.66
C ALA A 33 -3.63 -1.21 -0.21
N CYS A 34 -4.04 -2.20 -1.01
CA CYS A 34 -5.21 -3.02 -0.72
C CYS A 34 -4.83 -4.48 -0.97
N ILE A 35 -4.97 -5.32 0.06
CA ILE A 35 -4.71 -6.75 -0.05
C ILE A 35 -6.03 -7.48 -0.16
N VAL A 36 -6.14 -8.35 -1.17
CA VAL A 36 -7.35 -9.13 -1.42
C VAL A 36 -7.03 -10.61 -1.51
N ASP A 37 -7.97 -11.45 -1.11
CA ASP A 37 -7.81 -12.91 -1.19
C ASP A 37 -8.30 -13.45 -2.55
N ASN A 38 -8.22 -14.76 -2.71
CA ASN A 38 -8.61 -15.43 -3.96
C ASN A 38 -10.11 -15.36 -4.26
N ASN A 39 -10.90 -14.96 -3.29
CA ASN A 39 -12.36 -14.83 -3.43
C ASN A 39 -12.78 -13.38 -3.61
N ASN A 40 -11.84 -12.50 -3.97
CA ASN A 40 -12.10 -11.07 -4.17
C ASN A 40 -12.62 -10.38 -2.92
N ARG A 41 -12.16 -10.82 -1.75
CA ARG A 41 -12.49 -10.18 -0.48
C ARG A 41 -11.31 -9.38 0.00
N ILE A 42 -11.56 -8.16 0.45
CA ILE A 42 -10.51 -7.31 1.00
C ILE A 42 -10.09 -7.86 2.35
N VAL A 43 -8.79 -8.16 2.49
CA VAL A 43 -8.21 -8.62 3.74
C VAL A 43 -7.78 -7.43 4.59
N SER A 44 -7.12 -6.46 3.97
CA SER A 44 -6.64 -5.27 4.68
C SER A 44 -6.31 -4.16 3.71
N ILE A 45 -6.20 -2.96 4.26
CA ILE A 45 -5.76 -1.77 3.51
C ILE A 45 -4.71 -1.04 4.34
N GLY A 46 -3.94 -0.21 3.67
CA GLY A 46 -2.93 0.62 4.33
C GLY A 46 -2.56 1.81 3.48
N TYR A 47 -1.91 2.77 4.10
CA TYR A 47 -1.32 3.91 3.41
C TYR A 47 -0.01 4.27 4.10
N ASN A 48 0.86 4.99 3.39
CA ASN A 48 2.15 5.35 3.96
C ASN A 48 1.94 6.38 5.06
N GLY A 49 2.61 6.17 6.19
CA GLY A 49 2.45 7.06 7.31
C GLY A 49 3.18 6.60 8.55
N PHE A 50 2.97 7.37 9.59
CA PHE A 50 3.55 7.13 10.89
C PHE A 50 2.46 7.42 11.92
N SER A 51 2.39 6.62 12.98
CA SER A 51 1.31 6.74 13.96
C SER A 51 1.42 7.99 14.83
N ASP A 52 2.63 8.53 14.98
CA ASP A 52 2.84 9.76 15.75
C ASP A 52 2.71 10.96 14.82
N GLU A 53 1.57 11.65 14.92
CA GLU A 53 1.25 12.79 14.06
C GLU A 53 2.08 14.03 14.36
N ASP A 54 2.69 14.10 15.52
CA ASP A 54 3.54 15.23 15.89
C ASP A 54 4.95 15.15 15.32
N PHE A 55 5.32 14.00 14.76
CA PHE A 55 6.63 13.82 14.16
C PHE A 55 6.68 14.57 12.82
N PRO A 56 7.72 15.38 12.55
CA PRO A 56 7.73 16.25 11.36
C PRO A 56 7.82 15.49 10.05
N TRP A 57 7.10 15.98 9.04
CA TRP A 57 7.09 15.44 7.67
C TRP A 57 8.07 16.12 6.73
N GLU A 58 8.89 17.04 7.23
CA GLU A 58 9.79 17.82 6.40
C GLU A 58 11.01 17.01 5.99
N ARG A 59 11.39 17.10 4.72
CA ARG A 59 12.61 16.47 4.21
C ARG A 59 13.85 17.30 4.48
N GLU A 60 13.66 18.60 4.67
CA GLU A 60 14.75 19.53 4.95
C GLU A 60 15.10 19.45 6.41
N GLY A 61 16.39 19.56 6.70
CA GLY A 61 16.92 19.42 8.04
C GLY A 61 17.60 18.07 8.22
N GLU A 62 17.89 17.72 9.47
CA GLU A 62 18.57 16.46 9.75
C GLU A 62 17.63 15.28 9.49
N PHE A 63 18.09 14.34 8.66
CA PHE A 63 17.32 13.17 8.25
C PHE A 63 16.70 12.42 9.43
N LEU A 64 17.46 12.25 10.53
CA LEU A 64 16.99 11.53 11.71
C LEU A 64 15.97 12.30 12.55
N LYS A 65 15.75 13.58 12.25
CA LYS A 65 14.77 14.41 12.98
C LYS A 65 13.44 14.58 12.25
N THR A 66 13.29 13.96 11.09
CA THR A 66 12.05 14.01 10.32
C THR A 66 11.36 12.66 10.36
N LYS A 67 10.14 12.57 9.80
CA LYS A 67 9.41 11.31 9.72
C LYS A 67 9.99 10.32 8.72
N TYR A 68 10.79 10.77 7.75
CA TYR A 68 11.19 9.92 6.64
C TYR A 68 11.94 8.65 7.04
N PRO A 69 12.86 8.64 8.03
CA PRO A 69 13.47 7.39 8.46
C PRO A 69 12.50 6.45 9.18
N TYR A 70 11.37 6.96 9.64
CA TYR A 70 10.42 6.22 10.46
C TYR A 70 9.09 5.96 9.76
N VAL A 71 8.92 6.45 8.54
CA VAL A 71 7.68 6.24 7.77
C VAL A 71 7.54 4.77 7.44
N VAL A 72 6.36 4.23 7.74
CA VAL A 72 6.00 2.88 7.34
C VAL A 72 5.28 2.97 5.99
N HIS A 73 5.75 2.18 5.03
CA HIS A 73 5.19 2.20 3.70
C HIS A 73 3.78 1.58 3.67
N ALA A 74 3.00 1.95 2.67
CA ALA A 74 1.61 1.50 2.53
C ALA A 74 1.50 -0.02 2.54
N GLU A 75 2.40 -0.71 1.85
CA GLU A 75 2.41 -2.16 1.74
C GLU A 75 2.67 -2.80 3.12
N GLN A 76 3.64 -2.28 3.86
CA GLN A 76 3.92 -2.76 5.21
C GLN A 76 2.73 -2.53 6.13
N ASN A 77 2.11 -1.35 6.05
CA ASN A 77 0.92 -1.06 6.85
C ASN A 77 -0.22 -2.01 6.52
N ALA A 78 -0.45 -2.31 5.24
CA ALA A 78 -1.49 -3.25 4.85
C ALA A 78 -1.21 -4.66 5.39
N ILE A 79 0.05 -5.12 5.32
CA ILE A 79 0.46 -6.41 5.84
C ILE A 79 0.24 -6.47 7.36
N LEU A 80 0.68 -5.44 8.08
CA LEU A 80 0.53 -5.37 9.53
C LEU A 80 -0.96 -5.27 9.93
N ASN A 81 -1.75 -4.53 9.16
CA ASN A 81 -3.18 -4.37 9.43
C ASN A 81 -3.98 -5.65 9.21
N ALA A 82 -3.42 -6.63 8.54
CA ALA A 82 -4.06 -7.94 8.37
C ALA A 82 -4.16 -8.72 9.69
N ARG A 83 -3.38 -8.32 10.68
CA ARG A 83 -3.47 -8.81 12.07
C ARG A 83 -3.41 -10.32 12.20
N GLY A 84 -2.41 -10.92 11.59
CA GLY A 84 -2.17 -12.34 11.69
C GLY A 84 -3.01 -13.22 10.77
N LYS A 85 -3.85 -12.63 9.93
CA LYS A 85 -4.52 -13.41 8.88
C LYS A 85 -3.49 -13.88 7.86
N SER A 86 -3.67 -15.09 7.37
CA SER A 86 -2.79 -15.60 6.33
C SER A 86 -2.95 -14.77 5.06
N LEU A 87 -1.83 -14.36 4.49
CA LEU A 87 -1.80 -13.64 3.22
C LEU A 87 -1.37 -14.56 2.06
N GLU A 88 -1.24 -15.85 2.35
CA GLU A 88 -0.84 -16.83 1.35
C GLU A 88 -1.79 -16.82 0.16
N GLY A 89 -1.24 -16.63 -1.03
CA GLY A 89 -2.02 -16.62 -2.26
C GLY A 89 -2.79 -15.33 -2.52
N CYS A 90 -2.71 -14.35 -1.63
CA CYS A 90 -3.39 -13.06 -1.82
C CYS A 90 -2.74 -12.23 -2.92
N SER A 91 -3.43 -11.19 -3.34
CA SER A 91 -2.91 -10.15 -4.25
C SER A 91 -2.88 -8.82 -3.53
N ILE A 92 -1.95 -7.95 -3.92
CA ILE A 92 -1.88 -6.60 -3.38
C ILE A 92 -1.98 -5.60 -4.52
N TYR A 93 -2.82 -4.59 -4.31
CA TYR A 93 -2.97 -3.45 -5.22
C TYR A 93 -2.35 -2.24 -4.57
N VAL A 94 -1.42 -1.61 -5.26
CA VAL A 94 -0.72 -0.43 -4.76
C VAL A 94 -0.52 0.54 -5.93
N ASN A 95 -0.71 1.84 -5.68
CA ASN A 95 -0.63 2.82 -6.76
C ASN A 95 0.80 3.13 -7.19
N LEU A 96 1.80 2.70 -6.43
CA LEU A 96 3.22 2.91 -6.75
C LEU A 96 3.94 1.57 -6.59
N PHE A 97 4.79 1.20 -7.55
CA PHE A 97 5.54 -0.05 -7.48
C PHE A 97 6.36 -0.10 -6.19
N PRO A 98 6.31 -1.22 -5.43
CA PRO A 98 6.98 -1.31 -4.13
C PRO A 98 8.50 -1.14 -4.22
N CYS A 99 9.08 -0.51 -3.21
CA CYS A 99 10.53 -0.49 -3.06
C CYS A 99 11.05 -1.89 -2.71
N HIS A 100 12.38 -2.06 -2.71
CA HIS A 100 12.99 -3.38 -2.46
C HIS A 100 12.58 -3.98 -1.12
N ASP A 101 12.54 -3.16 -0.06
CA ASP A 101 12.19 -3.66 1.27
C ASP A 101 10.73 -4.10 1.32
N CYS A 102 9.82 -3.33 0.73
CA CYS A 102 8.42 -3.70 0.66
C CYS A 102 8.21 -4.94 -0.21
N ALA A 103 8.94 -5.05 -1.33
CA ALA A 103 8.86 -6.22 -2.19
C ALA A 103 9.28 -7.48 -1.43
N ARG A 104 10.33 -7.43 -0.61
CA ARG A 104 10.74 -8.54 0.22
C ARG A 104 9.65 -8.94 1.21
N ASN A 105 9.03 -7.97 1.86
CA ASN A 105 7.95 -8.22 2.80
C ASN A 105 6.74 -8.86 2.12
N ILE A 106 6.41 -8.41 0.92
CA ILE A 106 5.33 -8.97 0.12
C ILE A 106 5.60 -10.44 -0.19
N ILE A 107 6.80 -10.74 -0.67
CA ILE A 107 7.19 -12.12 -1.00
C ILE A 107 7.13 -12.99 0.25
N GLN A 108 7.70 -12.52 1.35
CA GLN A 108 7.76 -13.28 2.60
C GLN A 108 6.38 -13.55 3.19
N SER A 109 5.42 -12.67 2.94
CA SER A 109 4.06 -12.81 3.45
C SER A 109 3.23 -13.85 2.69
N GLY A 110 3.71 -14.30 1.53
CA GLY A 110 2.99 -15.27 0.69
C GLY A 110 2.09 -14.65 -0.36
N ILE A 111 2.07 -13.33 -0.47
CA ILE A 111 1.33 -12.63 -1.53
C ILE A 111 1.93 -13.02 -2.87
N LYS A 112 1.08 -13.41 -3.83
CA LYS A 112 1.54 -13.97 -5.09
C LYS A 112 1.50 -12.98 -6.26
N LYS A 113 0.73 -11.90 -6.18
CA LYS A 113 0.58 -10.94 -7.27
C LYS A 113 0.60 -9.52 -6.74
N VAL A 114 1.27 -8.64 -7.49
CA VAL A 114 1.31 -7.20 -7.21
C VAL A 114 0.76 -6.48 -8.43
N TYR A 115 -0.26 -5.65 -8.21
CA TYR A 115 -0.83 -4.78 -9.23
C TYR A 115 -0.46 -3.34 -8.88
N TYR A 116 0.01 -2.57 -9.86
CA TYR A 116 0.45 -1.19 -9.62
C TYR A 116 0.16 -0.32 -10.83
N ILE A 117 0.13 1.00 -10.63
CA ILE A 117 -0.09 1.97 -11.70
C ILE A 117 1.22 2.64 -12.12
N ASP A 118 2.03 3.04 -11.13
CA ASP A 118 3.27 3.79 -11.36
C ASP A 118 4.47 2.92 -10.99
N ASP A 119 5.43 2.80 -11.90
CA ASP A 119 6.57 1.92 -11.75
C ASP A 119 7.87 2.66 -11.37
N LYS A 120 7.75 3.78 -10.66
CA LYS A 120 8.88 4.62 -10.26
C LYS A 120 10.10 3.84 -9.75
N TYR A 121 9.88 2.73 -9.05
CA TYR A 121 10.94 1.92 -8.48
C TYR A 121 11.22 0.62 -9.23
N ALA A 122 10.56 0.38 -10.36
CA ALA A 122 10.65 -0.90 -11.06
C ALA A 122 12.04 -1.19 -11.60
N GLU A 123 12.81 -0.15 -11.90
CA GLU A 123 14.15 -0.27 -12.50
C GLU A 123 15.28 -0.17 -11.46
N THR A 124 14.99 -0.04 -10.20
CA THR A 124 16.01 0.14 -9.17
C THR A 124 16.41 -1.15 -8.45
#